data_c1b679d8a3fe749a140b9e9b607e719e
#
_entry.id   c1b679d8a3fe749a140b9e9b607e719e
#
_cell.length_a   1.000
_cell.length_b   1.000
_cell.length_c   1.000
_cell.angle_alpha   90.00
_cell.angle_beta   90.00
_cell.angle_gamma   90.00
#
_symmetry.space_group_name_H-M   'P 1'
#
loop_
_entity.id
_entity.type
_entity.pdbx_description
1 polymer ?
#
loop_
_entity_poly.entity_id
_entity_poly.type
_entity_poly.pdbx_seq_one_letter_code
_entity_poly.pdbx_strand_id
1 'polypeptide(L)'
;MGNSTGGQSTVLRLHVVQADYGDSLILEYGQAAAPRFMLIDGGPPGVYSAHLKPALQTLAQRGVALDEIMLTHVDEDHVAGLVDLAYDLVEAKEQNNAPIIPTRTLWYNTFRQALGLPDFAYSQFQDFLAAPAPDGGVNPVAFSIAQGELLLEAARALGMPVNPGFAGGVVQLQSAPQMLPVDGARLWVLGPRPQNLERLKKDWLKWYEKRKKKPSFGSGAQRTARAIDRAVANRSSIILLAEGGGRRIL
;
A
#
# COMPACT_ATOMS: atom_id res chain seq x y z
N MET A 1 20.96 43.11 -19.24
CA MET A 1 20.69 41.73 -19.68
C MET A 1 20.10 41.00 -18.47
N GLY A 2 18.80 40.90 -18.42
CA GLY A 2 18.12 40.22 -17.32
C GLY A 2 18.23 38.72 -17.46
N ASN A 3 18.89 38.05 -16.55
CA ASN A 3 18.84 36.60 -16.41
C ASN A 3 17.41 36.23 -15.99
N SER A 4 16.58 35.86 -16.95
CA SER A 4 15.37 35.12 -16.68
C SER A 4 15.81 33.71 -16.23
N THR A 5 15.92 33.49 -14.91
CA THR A 5 15.89 32.15 -14.36
C THR A 5 14.54 31.56 -14.72
N GLY A 6 14.51 30.78 -15.79
CA GLY A 6 13.33 30.04 -16.19
C GLY A 6 12.93 29.12 -15.04
N GLY A 7 11.96 29.57 -14.23
CA GLY A 7 11.42 28.80 -13.13
C GLY A 7 10.87 27.49 -13.73
N GLN A 8 11.50 26.37 -13.38
CA GLN A 8 11.01 25.06 -13.81
C GLN A 8 9.58 24.92 -13.29
N SER A 9 8.63 24.74 -14.19
CA SER A 9 7.24 24.59 -13.81
C SER A 9 7.08 23.25 -13.05
N THR A 10 6.35 23.28 -11.94
CA THR A 10 6.08 22.11 -11.12
C THR A 10 4.65 21.63 -11.36
N VAL A 11 4.45 20.32 -11.27
CA VAL A 11 3.13 19.71 -11.27
C VAL A 11 2.84 19.12 -9.89
N LEU A 12 1.61 19.30 -9.44
CA LEU A 12 1.02 18.57 -8.32
C LEU A 12 -0.45 18.34 -8.66
N ARG A 13 -0.80 17.11 -8.97
CA ARG A 13 -2.13 16.73 -9.42
C ARG A 13 -2.51 15.38 -8.83
N LEU A 14 -3.74 15.27 -8.34
CA LEU A 14 -4.33 14.02 -7.89
C LEU A 14 -5.35 13.57 -8.93
N HIS A 15 -5.14 12.38 -9.46
CA HIS A 15 -6.08 11.68 -10.31
C HIS A 15 -6.86 10.70 -9.42
N VAL A 16 -8.16 10.85 -9.35
CA VAL A 16 -9.05 9.96 -8.60
C VAL A 16 -9.55 8.88 -9.54
N VAL A 17 -9.24 7.63 -9.26
CA VAL A 17 -9.78 6.47 -9.95
C VAL A 17 -11.10 6.10 -9.31
N GLN A 18 -12.13 5.80 -10.11
CA GLN A 18 -13.43 5.40 -9.57
C GLN A 18 -13.29 4.09 -8.79
N ALA A 19 -13.58 4.13 -7.50
CA ALA A 19 -13.36 3.01 -6.57
C ALA A 19 -14.61 2.61 -5.78
N ASP A 20 -15.81 3.10 -6.18
CA ASP A 20 -17.12 2.88 -5.55
C ASP A 20 -17.10 3.13 -4.02
N TYR A 21 -16.46 2.23 -3.27
CA TYR A 21 -16.09 2.37 -1.86
C TYR A 21 -14.60 2.08 -1.73
N GLY A 22 -13.91 2.69 -0.79
CA GLY A 22 -12.45 2.61 -0.67
C GLY A 22 -11.71 3.63 -1.53
N ASP A 23 -10.41 3.47 -1.69
CA ASP A 23 -9.55 4.44 -2.34
C ASP A 23 -8.68 3.83 -3.45
N SER A 24 -8.55 4.58 -4.57
CA SER A 24 -7.56 4.34 -5.62
C SER A 24 -7.18 5.67 -6.24
N LEU A 25 -5.96 6.14 -5.99
CA LEU A 25 -5.52 7.48 -6.34
C LEU A 25 -4.18 7.44 -7.06
N ILE A 26 -3.96 8.33 -8.02
CA ILE A 26 -2.66 8.50 -8.66
C ILE A 26 -2.19 9.93 -8.45
N LEU A 27 -1.09 10.10 -7.73
CA LEU A 27 -0.44 11.38 -7.51
C LEU A 27 0.62 11.62 -8.60
N GLU A 28 0.43 12.68 -9.38
CA GLU A 28 1.39 13.21 -10.35
C GLU A 28 2.10 14.42 -9.72
N TYR A 29 3.42 14.37 -9.57
CA TYR A 29 4.16 15.38 -8.82
C TYR A 29 5.57 15.59 -9.33
N GLY A 30 6.20 16.72 -8.95
CA GLY A 30 7.58 17.04 -9.28
C GLY A 30 7.70 18.05 -10.41
N GLN A 31 8.73 17.94 -11.24
CA GLN A 31 8.94 18.83 -12.39
C GLN A 31 7.95 18.49 -13.51
N ALA A 32 7.29 19.49 -14.08
CA ALA A 32 6.29 19.26 -15.13
C ALA A 32 6.89 18.63 -16.41
N ALA A 33 8.19 18.85 -16.66
CA ALA A 33 8.88 18.25 -17.80
C ALA A 33 9.24 16.77 -17.60
N ALA A 34 9.32 16.31 -16.34
CA ALA A 34 9.65 14.94 -15.96
C ALA A 34 8.88 14.57 -14.67
N PRO A 35 7.54 14.46 -14.74
CA PRO A 35 6.72 14.18 -13.57
C PRO A 35 6.93 12.76 -13.06
N ARG A 36 6.81 12.60 -11.76
CA ARG A 36 6.77 11.32 -11.06
C ARG A 36 5.34 10.92 -10.76
N PHE A 37 5.11 9.62 -10.62
CA PHE A 37 3.79 9.06 -10.37
C PHE A 37 3.84 8.09 -9.19
N MET A 38 2.91 8.29 -8.24
CA MET A 38 2.67 7.37 -7.13
C MET A 38 1.24 6.86 -7.22
N LEU A 39 1.07 5.54 -7.24
CA LEU A 39 -0.24 4.91 -7.06
C LEU A 39 -0.48 4.72 -5.56
N ILE A 40 -1.59 5.23 -5.06
CA ILE A 40 -2.01 5.16 -3.66
C ILE A 40 -3.28 4.32 -3.60
N ASP A 41 -3.19 3.15 -3.00
CA ASP A 41 -4.25 2.14 -2.90
C ASP A 41 -4.80 1.68 -4.27
N GLY A 42 -5.49 0.57 -4.29
CA GLY A 42 -5.96 -0.06 -5.51
C GLY A 42 -7.49 -0.18 -5.62
N GLY A 43 -8.19 0.23 -4.56
CA GLY A 43 -9.64 0.06 -4.47
C GLY A 43 -10.07 -1.38 -4.15
N PRO A 44 -11.39 -1.60 -4.01
CA PRO A 44 -12.00 -2.88 -3.75
C PRO A 44 -11.91 -3.85 -4.95
N PRO A 45 -12.31 -5.13 -4.76
CA PRO A 45 -12.36 -6.11 -5.85
C PRO A 45 -13.13 -5.60 -7.07
N GLY A 46 -12.57 -5.83 -8.26
CA GLY A 46 -13.13 -5.42 -9.55
C GLY A 46 -12.75 -4.02 -10.01
N VAL A 47 -12.30 -3.12 -9.14
CA VAL A 47 -11.85 -1.77 -9.50
C VAL A 47 -10.63 -1.81 -10.41
N TYR A 48 -9.71 -2.75 -10.17
CA TYR A 48 -8.54 -2.90 -11.03
C TYR A 48 -8.94 -3.09 -12.49
N SER A 49 -9.73 -4.10 -12.81
CA SER A 49 -10.10 -4.40 -14.18
C SER A 49 -10.98 -3.33 -14.82
N ALA A 50 -11.91 -2.76 -14.05
CA ALA A 50 -12.87 -1.80 -14.58
C ALA A 50 -12.29 -0.38 -14.77
N HIS A 51 -11.43 0.07 -13.87
CA HIS A 51 -11.03 1.48 -13.80
C HIS A 51 -9.52 1.70 -13.68
N LEU A 52 -8.82 1.01 -12.76
CA LEU A 52 -7.40 1.27 -12.52
C LEU A 52 -6.53 0.79 -13.68
N LYS A 53 -6.74 -0.42 -14.20
CA LYS A 53 -5.97 -0.94 -15.34
C LYS A 53 -6.04 -0.03 -16.58
N PRO A 54 -7.22 0.43 -17.04
CA PRO A 54 -7.31 1.39 -18.13
C PRO A 54 -6.58 2.72 -17.84
N ALA A 55 -6.66 3.23 -16.60
CA ALA A 55 -5.95 4.44 -16.20
C ALA A 55 -4.42 4.26 -16.29
N LEU A 56 -3.89 3.14 -15.78
CA LEU A 56 -2.46 2.80 -15.85
C LEU A 56 -1.99 2.61 -17.30
N GLN A 57 -2.79 1.97 -18.15
CA GLN A 57 -2.51 1.85 -19.58
C GLN A 57 -2.40 3.22 -20.27
N THR A 58 -3.30 4.14 -19.92
CA THR A 58 -3.26 5.51 -20.45
C THR A 58 -1.98 6.25 -20.00
N LEU A 59 -1.54 6.05 -18.76
CA LEU A 59 -0.27 6.59 -18.29
C LEU A 59 0.92 5.95 -19.01
N ALA A 60 0.93 4.63 -19.16
CA ALA A 60 2.00 3.90 -19.84
C ALA A 60 2.21 4.37 -21.29
N GLN A 61 1.12 4.72 -22.01
CA GLN A 61 1.20 5.30 -23.34
C GLN A 61 1.95 6.65 -23.39
N ARG A 62 2.04 7.34 -22.24
CA ARG A 62 2.85 8.58 -22.11
C ARG A 62 4.35 8.27 -21.88
N GLY A 63 4.76 7.00 -21.84
CA GLY A 63 6.14 6.58 -21.58
C GLY A 63 6.58 6.76 -20.12
N VAL A 64 5.65 6.84 -19.17
CA VAL A 64 5.95 7.05 -17.75
C VAL A 64 5.92 5.73 -16.96
N ALA A 65 6.46 5.75 -15.76
CA ALA A 65 6.48 4.65 -14.81
C ALA A 65 5.77 5.05 -13.51
N LEU A 66 5.34 4.10 -12.72
CA LEU A 66 5.04 4.31 -11.31
C LEU A 66 6.36 4.32 -10.53
N ASP A 67 6.70 5.44 -9.95
CA ASP A 67 7.88 5.56 -9.08
C ASP A 67 7.63 4.85 -7.76
N GLU A 68 6.42 4.97 -7.24
CA GLU A 68 5.97 4.31 -6.02
C GLU A 68 4.58 3.71 -6.18
N ILE A 69 4.36 2.53 -5.59
CA ILE A 69 3.06 2.06 -5.15
C ILE A 69 3.02 2.23 -3.64
N MET A 70 1.97 2.84 -3.11
CA MET A 70 1.75 2.97 -1.67
C MET A 70 0.44 2.28 -1.29
N LEU A 71 0.52 1.28 -0.40
CA LEU A 71 -0.63 0.74 0.30
C LEU A 71 -0.73 1.43 1.64
N THR A 72 -1.80 2.20 1.85
CA THR A 72 -2.00 2.95 3.10
C THR A 72 -2.23 2.01 4.27
N HIS A 73 -3.09 0.99 4.10
CA HIS A 73 -3.37 -0.08 5.06
C HIS A 73 -4.01 -1.29 4.35
N VAL A 74 -4.13 -2.42 5.05
CA VAL A 74 -4.48 -3.72 4.45
C VAL A 74 -5.98 -4.00 4.31
N ASP A 75 -6.87 -3.03 4.51
CA ASP A 75 -8.29 -3.28 4.32
C ASP A 75 -8.60 -3.62 2.85
N GLU A 76 -9.56 -4.51 2.62
CA GLU A 76 -9.85 -5.08 1.29
C GLU A 76 -10.16 -4.00 0.25
N ASP A 77 -10.84 -2.95 0.67
CA ASP A 77 -11.24 -1.81 -0.16
C ASP A 77 -10.07 -0.87 -0.54
N HIS A 78 -8.85 -1.19 -0.09
CA HIS A 78 -7.61 -0.51 -0.45
C HIS A 78 -6.60 -1.43 -1.15
N VAL A 79 -6.50 -2.70 -0.70
CA VAL A 79 -5.45 -3.62 -1.15
C VAL A 79 -5.83 -4.45 -2.38
N ALA A 80 -7.11 -4.75 -2.60
CA ALA A 80 -7.53 -5.75 -3.59
C ALA A 80 -7.05 -5.41 -5.01
N GLY A 81 -7.26 -4.19 -5.48
CA GLY A 81 -6.80 -3.79 -6.81
C GLY A 81 -5.27 -3.73 -6.95
N LEU A 82 -4.52 -3.53 -5.86
CA LEU A 82 -3.05 -3.64 -5.90
C LEU A 82 -2.59 -5.10 -6.04
N VAL A 83 -3.31 -6.05 -5.46
CA VAL A 83 -3.03 -7.49 -5.62
C VAL A 83 -3.27 -7.89 -7.07
N ASP A 84 -4.37 -7.45 -7.68
CA ASP A 84 -4.65 -7.72 -9.11
C ASP A 84 -3.57 -7.12 -10.03
N LEU A 85 -3.13 -5.88 -9.75
CA LEU A 85 -2.00 -5.26 -10.46
C LEU A 85 -0.72 -6.07 -10.28
N ALA A 86 -0.45 -6.52 -9.07
CA ALA A 86 0.75 -7.30 -8.76
C ALA A 86 0.78 -8.63 -9.52
N TYR A 87 -0.36 -9.31 -9.65
CA TYR A 87 -0.49 -10.51 -10.49
C TYR A 87 -0.16 -10.22 -11.96
N ASP A 88 -0.75 -9.17 -12.54
CA ASP A 88 -0.44 -8.78 -13.93
C ASP A 88 1.04 -8.47 -14.14
N LEU A 89 1.70 -7.80 -13.18
CA LEU A 89 3.13 -7.48 -13.26
C LEU A 89 4.01 -8.73 -13.16
N VAL A 90 3.68 -9.66 -12.26
CA VAL A 90 4.43 -10.92 -12.09
C VAL A 90 4.25 -11.80 -13.32
N GLU A 91 3.02 -11.95 -13.81
CA GLU A 91 2.71 -12.72 -15.02
C GLU A 91 3.47 -12.18 -16.24
N ALA A 92 3.47 -10.85 -16.43
CA ALA A 92 4.22 -10.22 -17.50
C ALA A 92 5.72 -10.55 -17.41
N LYS A 93 6.31 -10.50 -16.20
CA LYS A 93 7.71 -10.86 -15.98
C LYS A 93 7.98 -12.34 -16.31
N GLU A 94 7.14 -13.26 -15.82
CA GLU A 94 7.30 -14.70 -16.06
C GLU A 94 7.21 -15.06 -17.54
N GLN A 95 6.36 -14.35 -18.28
CA GLN A 95 6.18 -14.52 -19.73
C GLN A 95 7.18 -13.72 -20.56
N ASN A 96 8.11 -12.98 -19.95
CA ASN A 96 9.02 -12.04 -20.61
C ASN A 96 8.28 -10.99 -21.48
N ASN A 97 7.09 -10.60 -21.07
CA ASN A 97 6.30 -9.53 -21.68
C ASN A 97 6.59 -8.18 -21.02
N ALA A 98 6.30 -7.09 -21.76
CA ALA A 98 6.33 -5.77 -21.16
C ALA A 98 5.21 -5.66 -20.09
N PRO A 99 5.50 -5.10 -18.90
CA PRO A 99 4.48 -4.87 -17.89
C PRO A 99 3.49 -3.81 -18.36
N ILE A 100 2.27 -3.85 -17.81
CA ILE A 100 1.24 -2.85 -18.09
C ILE A 100 1.74 -1.42 -17.84
N ILE A 101 2.54 -1.23 -16.81
CA ILE A 101 3.28 -0.01 -16.49
C ILE A 101 4.55 -0.39 -15.72
N PRO A 102 5.73 0.16 -16.04
CA PRO A 102 6.93 -0.06 -15.23
C PRO A 102 6.72 0.49 -13.82
N THR A 103 7.11 -0.30 -12.80
CA THR A 103 6.91 0.03 -11.39
C THR A 103 8.22 -0.14 -10.63
N ARG A 104 8.57 0.81 -9.73
CA ARG A 104 9.90 0.86 -9.13
C ARG A 104 9.96 0.44 -7.68
N THR A 105 9.05 0.93 -6.82
CA THR A 105 9.11 0.68 -5.37
C THR A 105 7.74 0.46 -4.76
N LEU A 106 7.70 -0.22 -3.62
CA LEU A 106 6.50 -0.43 -2.81
C LEU A 106 6.67 0.23 -1.44
N TRP A 107 5.71 1.05 -1.01
CA TRP A 107 5.58 1.57 0.35
C TRP A 107 4.41 0.88 1.05
N TYR A 108 4.72 0.08 2.06
CA TYR A 108 3.73 -0.69 2.78
C TYR A 108 4.28 -1.19 4.11
N ASN A 109 3.54 -0.98 5.20
CA ASN A 109 3.87 -1.51 6.52
C ASN A 109 3.31 -2.92 6.68
N THR A 110 4.15 -3.93 6.46
CA THR A 110 3.73 -5.32 6.45
C THR A 110 3.39 -5.85 7.85
N PHE A 111 2.48 -6.82 7.89
CA PHE A 111 2.12 -7.52 9.12
C PHE A 111 3.36 -8.18 9.78
N ARG A 112 4.23 -8.79 8.98
CA ARG A 112 5.46 -9.42 9.48
C ARG A 112 6.41 -8.43 10.14
N GLN A 113 6.62 -7.28 9.52
CA GLN A 113 7.47 -6.23 10.10
C GLN A 113 6.86 -5.70 11.40
N ALA A 114 5.56 -5.45 11.41
CA ALA A 114 4.86 -4.99 12.61
C ALA A 114 4.97 -5.97 13.78
N LEU A 115 4.91 -7.27 13.52
CA LEU A 115 5.05 -8.32 14.56
C LEU A 115 6.50 -8.67 14.90
N GLY A 116 7.49 -8.25 14.06
CA GLY A 116 8.88 -8.69 14.21
C GLY A 116 9.04 -10.19 13.97
N LEU A 117 8.22 -10.79 13.11
CA LEU A 117 8.27 -12.22 12.82
C LEU A 117 9.42 -12.52 11.85
N PRO A 118 10.27 -13.51 12.14
CA PRO A 118 11.31 -13.94 11.22
C PRO A 118 10.74 -14.68 10.01
N ASP A 119 11.49 -14.70 8.90
CA ASP A 119 11.05 -15.29 7.62
C ASP A 119 10.65 -16.77 7.71
N PHE A 120 11.25 -17.56 8.60
CA PHE A 120 10.91 -18.98 8.73
C PHE A 120 9.47 -19.22 9.26
N ALA A 121 8.88 -18.25 9.95
CA ALA A 121 7.50 -18.35 10.42
C ALA A 121 6.46 -18.19 9.30
N TYR A 122 6.91 -17.93 8.07
CA TYR A 122 6.01 -17.61 6.96
C TYR A 122 5.15 -18.79 6.52
N SER A 123 5.71 -20.00 6.38
CA SER A 123 4.93 -21.18 6.02
C SER A 123 3.85 -21.50 7.06
N GLN A 124 4.23 -21.47 8.34
CA GLN A 124 3.28 -21.65 9.45
C GLN A 124 2.22 -20.54 9.49
N PHE A 125 2.61 -19.33 9.08
CA PHE A 125 1.71 -18.19 9.00
C PHE A 125 0.77 -18.31 7.81
N GLN A 126 1.22 -18.80 6.65
CA GLN A 126 0.35 -19.10 5.51
C GLN A 126 -0.68 -20.17 5.84
N ASP A 127 -0.29 -21.27 6.47
CA ASP A 127 -1.21 -22.30 6.95
C ASP A 127 -2.25 -21.73 7.92
N PHE A 128 -1.82 -20.82 8.78
CA PHE A 128 -2.69 -20.11 9.70
C PHE A 128 -3.68 -19.17 8.98
N LEU A 129 -3.26 -18.45 7.93
CA LEU A 129 -4.13 -17.59 7.13
C LEU A 129 -5.12 -18.41 6.28
N ALA A 130 -4.67 -19.55 5.75
CA ALA A 130 -5.48 -20.45 4.93
C ALA A 130 -6.51 -21.25 5.75
N ALA A 131 -6.38 -21.31 7.08
CA ALA A 131 -7.31 -22.04 7.91
C ALA A 131 -8.72 -21.43 7.82
N PRO A 132 -9.76 -22.22 7.47
CA PRO A 132 -11.12 -21.70 7.30
C PRO A 132 -11.65 -21.08 8.59
N ALA A 133 -12.55 -20.12 8.44
CA ALA A 133 -13.34 -19.62 9.56
C ALA A 133 -14.24 -20.76 10.11
N PRO A 134 -14.65 -20.72 11.39
CA PRO A 134 -15.40 -21.80 12.03
C PRO A 134 -16.74 -22.12 11.41
N ASP A 135 -17.31 -21.16 10.69
CA ASP A 135 -18.55 -21.27 9.92
C ASP A 135 -18.32 -21.72 8.47
N GLY A 136 -17.06 -22.10 8.13
CA GLY A 136 -16.67 -22.46 6.77
C GLY A 136 -16.47 -21.25 5.83
N GLY A 137 -16.65 -20.03 6.32
CA GLY A 137 -16.45 -18.79 5.58
C GLY A 137 -14.99 -18.29 5.59
N VAL A 138 -14.75 -17.19 4.90
CA VAL A 138 -13.46 -16.48 4.91
C VAL A 138 -13.41 -15.56 6.13
N ASN A 139 -12.30 -15.58 6.87
CA ASN A 139 -12.05 -14.60 7.91
C ASN A 139 -11.55 -13.29 7.30
N PRO A 140 -12.29 -12.17 7.37
CA PRO A 140 -11.89 -10.94 6.69
C PRO A 140 -10.51 -10.42 7.08
N VAL A 141 -10.14 -10.49 8.37
CA VAL A 141 -8.81 -10.06 8.86
C VAL A 141 -7.70 -10.93 8.28
N ALA A 142 -7.89 -12.26 8.31
CA ALA A 142 -6.92 -13.18 7.71
C ALA A 142 -6.79 -12.95 6.20
N PHE A 143 -7.90 -12.66 5.54
CA PHE A 143 -7.94 -12.39 4.10
C PHE A 143 -7.19 -11.11 3.75
N SER A 144 -7.45 -10.00 4.44
CA SER A 144 -6.74 -8.72 4.22
C SER A 144 -5.24 -8.84 4.48
N ILE A 145 -4.84 -9.55 5.55
CA ILE A 145 -3.43 -9.81 5.84
C ILE A 145 -2.80 -10.67 4.73
N ALA A 146 -3.51 -11.72 4.26
CA ALA A 146 -3.04 -12.57 3.16
C ALA A 146 -2.83 -11.77 1.87
N GLN A 147 -3.73 -10.86 1.54
CA GLN A 147 -3.57 -9.96 0.40
C GLN A 147 -2.34 -9.07 0.53
N GLY A 148 -2.08 -8.50 1.71
CA GLY A 148 -0.87 -7.73 1.97
C GLY A 148 0.41 -8.55 1.84
N GLU A 149 0.39 -9.82 2.25
CA GLU A 149 1.52 -10.74 2.07
C GLU A 149 1.73 -11.11 0.59
N LEU A 150 0.66 -11.32 -0.18
CA LEU A 150 0.76 -11.53 -1.64
C LEU A 150 1.41 -10.34 -2.34
N LEU A 151 1.05 -9.12 -1.96
CA LEU A 151 1.66 -7.91 -2.50
C LEU A 151 3.17 -7.84 -2.18
N LEU A 152 3.57 -8.23 -0.96
CA LEU A 152 4.98 -8.29 -0.57
C LEU A 152 5.75 -9.35 -1.36
N GLU A 153 5.18 -10.54 -1.55
CA GLU A 153 5.80 -11.61 -2.35
C GLU A 153 5.95 -11.19 -3.82
N ALA A 154 4.94 -10.54 -4.39
CA ALA A 154 5.03 -10.00 -5.74
C ALA A 154 6.13 -8.94 -5.85
N ALA A 155 6.26 -8.04 -4.88
CA ALA A 155 7.34 -7.06 -4.86
C ALA A 155 8.72 -7.75 -4.86
N ARG A 156 8.90 -8.82 -4.08
CA ARG A 156 10.12 -9.64 -4.06
C ARG A 156 10.37 -10.31 -5.41
N ALA A 157 9.36 -10.96 -5.97
CA ALA A 157 9.44 -11.61 -7.28
C ALA A 157 9.83 -10.63 -8.39
N LEU A 158 9.33 -9.41 -8.34
CA LEU A 158 9.63 -8.32 -9.26
C LEU A 158 10.99 -7.66 -9.00
N GLY A 159 11.59 -7.87 -7.82
CA GLY A 159 12.81 -7.18 -7.38
C GLY A 159 12.57 -5.73 -6.98
N MET A 160 11.34 -5.38 -6.60
CA MET A 160 10.99 -4.04 -6.14
C MET A 160 11.43 -3.84 -4.69
N PRO A 161 12.21 -2.79 -4.37
CA PRO A 161 12.50 -2.41 -2.99
C PRO A 161 11.22 -2.07 -2.23
N VAL A 162 11.13 -2.55 -0.98
CA VAL A 162 10.03 -2.23 -0.07
C VAL A 162 10.51 -1.20 0.94
N ASN A 163 9.78 -0.11 1.09
CA ASN A 163 10.07 1.00 2.01
C ASN A 163 11.52 1.54 1.90
N PRO A 164 12.05 1.79 0.69
CA PRO A 164 13.40 2.30 0.55
C PRO A 164 13.52 3.68 1.20
N GLY A 165 14.64 3.91 1.92
CA GLY A 165 14.91 5.18 2.59
C GLY A 165 14.22 5.36 3.97
N PHE A 166 13.42 4.39 4.41
CA PHE A 166 12.82 4.43 5.76
C PHE A 166 13.62 3.58 6.74
N ALA A 167 13.99 4.19 7.88
CA ALA A 167 14.73 3.51 8.94
C ALA A 167 13.95 2.31 9.48
N GLY A 168 14.61 1.16 9.60
CA GLY A 168 13.98 -0.09 10.02
C GLY A 168 12.97 -0.66 9.02
N GLY A 169 12.92 -0.12 7.78
CA GLY A 169 12.00 -0.57 6.74
C GLY A 169 10.53 -0.25 7.01
N VAL A 170 10.22 0.67 7.94
CA VAL A 170 8.85 1.02 8.35
C VAL A 170 8.55 2.47 7.99
N VAL A 171 7.46 2.67 7.23
CA VAL A 171 6.95 4.02 6.90
C VAL A 171 6.15 4.54 8.10
N GLN A 172 6.71 5.48 8.83
CA GLN A 172 6.06 6.06 10.00
C GLN A 172 6.55 7.48 10.28
N LEU A 173 5.75 8.23 11.02
CA LEU A 173 6.16 9.53 11.54
C LEU A 173 7.35 9.33 12.49
N GLN A 174 8.46 9.99 12.20
CA GLN A 174 9.63 10.07 13.06
C GLN A 174 9.41 11.11 14.19
N SER A 175 10.46 11.48 14.90
CA SER A 175 10.42 12.60 15.89
C SER A 175 9.97 13.92 15.26
N ALA A 176 10.18 14.09 13.96
CA ALA A 176 9.63 15.13 13.10
C ALA A 176 9.14 14.51 11.77
N PRO A 177 8.25 15.17 11.02
CA PRO A 177 7.84 14.69 9.71
C PRO A 177 9.07 14.49 8.80
N GLN A 178 9.21 13.30 8.24
CA GLN A 178 10.27 13.00 7.29
C GLN A 178 9.92 13.61 5.94
N MET A 179 10.73 14.53 5.47
CA MET A 179 10.62 15.12 4.16
C MET A 179 11.46 14.32 3.17
N LEU A 180 10.81 13.85 2.12
CA LEU A 180 11.46 13.20 0.99
C LEU A 180 11.55 14.23 -0.15
N PRO A 181 12.76 14.73 -0.45
CA PRO A 181 12.93 15.71 -1.50
C PRO A 181 12.74 15.05 -2.87
N VAL A 182 11.92 15.67 -3.69
CA VAL A 182 11.76 15.33 -5.11
C VAL A 182 11.91 16.61 -5.90
N ASP A 183 12.59 16.56 -7.03
CA ASP A 183 12.75 17.73 -7.88
C ASP A 183 11.40 18.38 -8.18
N GLY A 184 11.21 19.63 -7.71
CA GLY A 184 9.97 20.37 -7.88
C GLY A 184 8.87 20.07 -6.87
N ALA A 185 9.04 19.09 -5.94
CA ALA A 185 8.05 18.76 -4.92
C ALA A 185 8.70 18.33 -3.59
N ARG A 186 7.87 18.21 -2.56
CA ARG A 186 8.23 17.64 -1.26
C ARG A 186 7.14 16.69 -0.82
N LEU A 187 7.52 15.50 -0.41
CA LEU A 187 6.63 14.54 0.20
C LEU A 187 6.94 14.45 1.70
N TRP A 188 5.93 14.57 2.54
CA TRP A 188 6.06 14.53 3.99
C TRP A 188 5.30 13.33 4.54
N VAL A 189 5.97 12.45 5.26
CA VAL A 189 5.32 11.36 5.99
C VAL A 189 4.82 11.92 7.32
N LEU A 190 3.49 12.01 7.47
CA LEU A 190 2.81 12.53 8.65
C LEU A 190 2.25 11.43 9.56
N GLY A 191 2.20 10.19 9.08
CA GLY A 191 1.69 9.03 9.80
C GLY A 191 2.08 7.70 9.14
N PRO A 192 1.81 6.60 9.83
CA PRO A 192 1.24 6.51 11.18
C PRO A 192 2.24 6.95 12.27
N ARG A 193 1.71 7.28 13.45
CA ARG A 193 2.55 7.49 14.63
C ARG A 193 3.04 6.13 15.16
N PRO A 194 4.27 6.04 15.73
CA PRO A 194 4.78 4.80 16.30
C PRO A 194 3.82 4.11 17.29
N GLN A 195 3.13 4.91 18.12
CA GLN A 195 2.16 4.39 19.09
C GLN A 195 0.96 3.69 18.42
N ASN A 196 0.57 4.11 17.22
CA ASN A 196 -0.51 3.48 16.47
C ASN A 196 -0.05 2.13 15.90
N LEU A 197 1.17 2.05 15.38
CA LEU A 197 1.77 0.78 14.93
C LEU A 197 1.95 -0.20 16.09
N GLU A 198 2.39 0.27 17.27
CA GLU A 198 2.50 -0.58 18.46
C GLU A 198 1.12 -1.07 18.93
N ARG A 199 0.06 -0.26 18.80
CA ARG A 199 -1.31 -0.71 19.09
C ARG A 199 -1.78 -1.75 18.08
N LEU A 200 -1.57 -1.51 16.78
CA LEU A 200 -1.87 -2.46 15.71
C LEU A 200 -1.16 -3.79 15.97
N LYS A 201 0.13 -3.76 16.27
CA LYS A 201 0.92 -4.93 16.63
C LYS A 201 0.31 -5.71 17.81
N LYS A 202 -0.05 -5.02 18.90
CA LYS A 202 -0.69 -5.64 20.07
C LYS A 202 -2.03 -6.29 19.73
N ASP A 203 -2.84 -5.66 18.91
CA ASP A 203 -4.14 -6.18 18.55
C ASP A 203 -4.02 -7.36 17.59
N TRP A 204 -3.09 -7.31 16.63
CA TRP A 204 -2.74 -8.43 15.78
C TRP A 204 -2.16 -9.63 16.56
N LEU A 205 -1.27 -9.39 17.52
CA LEU A 205 -0.75 -10.45 18.40
C LEU A 205 -1.87 -11.10 19.21
N LYS A 206 -2.77 -10.30 19.80
CA LYS A 206 -3.92 -10.84 20.55
C LYS A 206 -4.83 -11.68 19.66
N TRP A 207 -5.08 -11.22 18.43
CA TRP A 207 -5.88 -11.94 17.45
C TRP A 207 -5.19 -13.26 17.06
N TYR A 208 -3.90 -13.23 16.75
CA TYR A 208 -3.09 -14.40 16.43
C TYR A 208 -3.09 -15.44 17.57
N GLU A 209 -2.81 -15.03 18.80
CA GLU A 209 -2.79 -15.91 19.97
C GLU A 209 -4.16 -16.51 20.29
N LYS A 210 -5.24 -15.77 20.15
CA LYS A 210 -6.60 -16.30 20.33
C LYS A 210 -6.91 -17.38 19.30
N ARG A 211 -6.54 -17.17 18.05
CA ARG A 211 -6.79 -18.11 16.97
C ARG A 211 -5.96 -19.39 17.12
N LYS A 212 -4.69 -19.27 17.52
CA LYS A 212 -3.81 -20.41 17.80
C LYS A 212 -4.35 -21.33 18.91
N LYS A 213 -5.02 -20.75 19.91
CA LYS A 213 -5.57 -21.52 21.06
C LYS A 213 -6.95 -22.13 20.82
N LYS A 214 -7.74 -21.58 19.90
CA LYS A 214 -9.10 -22.04 19.58
C LYS A 214 -9.32 -22.02 18.08
N PRO A 215 -9.18 -23.15 17.38
CA PRO A 215 -9.43 -23.24 15.95
C PRO A 215 -10.89 -22.97 15.54
N SER A 216 -11.84 -22.87 16.48
CA SER A 216 -13.26 -22.63 16.24
C SER A 216 -13.73 -21.35 16.93
N PHE A 217 -14.22 -20.38 16.15
CA PHE A 217 -14.84 -19.15 16.66
C PHE A 217 -16.37 -19.21 16.54
N GLY A 218 -17.10 -18.91 17.62
CA GLY A 218 -18.53 -18.65 17.53
C GLY A 218 -18.84 -17.27 16.92
N SER A 219 -20.08 -17.06 16.45
CA SER A 219 -20.56 -15.88 15.74
C SER A 219 -20.30 -14.51 16.43
N GLY A 220 -20.08 -14.49 17.74
CA GLY A 220 -19.72 -13.28 18.49
C GLY A 220 -18.28 -12.79 18.24
N ALA A 221 -17.35 -13.69 17.93
CA ALA A 221 -15.95 -13.33 17.69
C ALA A 221 -15.74 -12.62 16.33
N GLN A 222 -16.59 -12.87 15.34
CA GLN A 222 -16.54 -12.21 14.04
C GLN A 222 -16.90 -10.73 14.11
N ARG A 223 -17.90 -10.35 14.94
CA ARG A 223 -18.27 -8.95 15.15
C ARG A 223 -17.13 -8.17 15.82
N THR A 224 -16.45 -8.79 16.77
CA THR A 224 -15.31 -8.18 17.48
C THR A 224 -14.09 -8.07 16.56
N ALA A 225 -13.82 -9.08 15.73
CA ALA A 225 -12.72 -9.04 14.76
C ALA A 225 -12.92 -7.94 13.71
N ARG A 226 -14.12 -7.81 13.13
CA ARG A 226 -14.45 -6.71 12.19
C ARG A 226 -14.35 -5.32 12.83
N ALA A 227 -14.72 -5.17 14.10
CA ALA A 227 -14.64 -3.88 14.81
C ALA A 227 -13.19 -3.50 15.16
N ILE A 228 -12.34 -4.48 15.48
CA ILE A 228 -10.91 -4.27 15.74
C ILE A 228 -10.20 -3.87 14.45
N ASP A 229 -10.51 -4.55 13.34
CA ASP A 229 -9.86 -4.36 12.06
C ASP A 229 -10.01 -2.92 11.53
N ARG A 230 -11.22 -2.46 11.34
CA ARG A 230 -11.49 -1.14 10.76
C ARG A 230 -10.96 0.03 11.58
N ALA A 231 -11.05 0.00 12.91
CA ALA A 231 -10.64 1.13 13.74
C ALA A 231 -9.11 1.21 13.92
N VAL A 232 -8.40 0.07 13.89
CA VAL A 232 -6.97 0.00 14.17
C VAL A 232 -6.15 0.06 12.89
N ALA A 233 -6.57 -0.61 11.81
CA ALA A 233 -5.95 -0.53 10.51
C ALA A 233 -5.97 0.91 10.00
N ASN A 234 -7.13 1.56 9.98
CA ASN A 234 -7.27 2.95 9.55
C ASN A 234 -6.41 3.93 10.36
N ARG A 235 -6.24 3.73 11.68
CA ARG A 235 -5.36 4.58 12.51
C ARG A 235 -3.88 4.34 12.26
N SER A 236 -3.53 3.25 11.60
CA SER A 236 -2.17 2.87 11.26
C SER A 236 -1.85 3.10 9.79
N SER A 237 -2.74 3.79 9.06
CA SER A 237 -2.56 4.18 7.67
C SER A 237 -1.34 5.08 7.49
N ILE A 238 -0.64 4.88 6.39
CA ILE A 238 0.38 5.84 5.95
C ILE A 238 -0.34 7.12 5.55
N ILE A 239 0.10 8.24 6.11
CA ILE A 239 -0.43 9.58 5.81
C ILE A 239 0.67 10.37 5.15
N LEU A 240 0.39 10.87 3.95
CA LEU A 240 1.33 11.61 3.13
C LEU A 240 0.81 13.02 2.84
N LEU A 241 1.66 14.03 3.03
CA LEU A 241 1.43 15.38 2.52
C LEU A 241 2.37 15.62 1.34
N ALA A 242 1.81 15.95 0.19
CA ALA A 242 2.54 16.37 -0.99
C ALA A 242 2.46 17.89 -1.15
N GLU A 243 3.59 18.53 -1.39
CA GLU A 243 3.70 19.98 -1.65
C GLU A 243 4.46 20.24 -2.94
N GLY A 244 3.95 21.12 -3.79
CA GLY A 244 4.60 21.51 -5.03
C GLY A 244 3.86 22.64 -5.74
N GLY A 245 4.55 23.54 -6.41
CA GLY A 245 3.93 24.64 -7.18
C GLY A 245 2.99 25.53 -6.36
N GLY A 246 3.24 25.72 -5.07
CA GLY A 246 2.38 26.48 -4.15
C GLY A 246 1.09 25.75 -3.73
N ARG A 247 0.95 24.46 -4.03
CA ARG A 247 -0.21 23.62 -3.71
C ARG A 247 0.16 22.55 -2.69
N ARG A 248 -0.87 22.01 -2.02
CA ARG A 248 -0.77 20.91 -1.05
C ARG A 248 -1.87 19.90 -1.29
N ILE A 249 -1.54 18.61 -1.12
CA ILE A 249 -2.47 17.48 -1.14
C ILE A 249 -2.13 16.62 0.09
N LEU A 250 -3.16 16.30 0.89
CA LEU A 250 -3.07 15.44 2.06
C LEU A 250 -3.86 14.18 1.81
#